data_456e2f4532f10cb9d23bfd72e5c299c0
#
_entry.id   456e2f4532f10cb9d23bfd72e5c299c0
#
_cell.length_a   1.000
_cell.length_b   1.000
_cell.length_c   1.000
_cell.angle_alpha   90.00
_cell.angle_beta   90.00
_cell.angle_gamma   90.00
#
_symmetry.space_group_name_H-M   'P 1'
#
loop_
_entity.id
_entity.type
_entity.pdbx_description
1 polymer ?
#
loop_
_entity_poly.entity_id
_entity_poly.type
_entity_poly.pdbx_seq_one_letter_code
_entity_poly.pdbx_strand_id
1 'polypeptide(L)'
;YLNEFHGAKRRFSEEKIGDVVLVDDYAHHPNEVATVLKTARQKYPDKELVPVLIPYTISRTKAFYKDFANVLKEADKVYVTDIEPAREKFSDFPGVSSDLIIKEIPGAEHISSEEISKLYKHKNAVIPFMGCKDPTWLIDAYKEGLNK
;
A
#
# COMPACT_ATOMS: atom_id res chain seq x y z
N TYR A 1 -0.50 21.57 18.61
CA TYR A 1 -0.46 20.99 18.42
C TYR A 1 -0.68 20.73 17.32
N LEU A 2 -0.56 20.60 16.83
CA LEU A 2 -0.88 20.26 15.96
C LEU A 2 -0.25 19.88 14.91
N ASN A 3 0.43 19.59 14.44
CA ASN A 3 0.92 19.15 13.52
C ASN A 3 2.04 18.46 13.50
N GLU A 4 2.73 18.65 14.09
CA GLU A 4 3.81 18.09 14.50
C GLU A 4 3.79 16.67 14.57
N PHE A 5 2.98 16.08 15.01
CA PHE A 5 2.97 14.68 15.06
C PHE A 5 2.38 14.09 13.81
N HIS A 6 2.89 14.46 12.69
CA HIS A 6 2.39 13.96 11.42
C HIS A 6 2.50 12.45 11.29
N GLY A 7 3.58 11.84 11.78
CA GLY A 7 3.72 10.40 11.75
C GLY A 7 2.59 9.70 12.47
N ALA A 8 2.23 10.22 13.65
CA ALA A 8 1.15 9.64 14.42
C ALA A 8 -0.19 9.79 13.74
N LYS A 9 -0.34 10.83 12.90
CA LYS A 9 -1.58 11.07 12.19
C LYS A 9 -1.77 10.16 10.99
N ARG A 10 -0.72 9.45 10.57
CA ARG A 10 -0.82 8.51 9.47
C ARG A 10 -1.31 7.15 10.00
N ARG A 11 -2.47 7.16 10.64
CA ARG A 11 -3.12 5.95 11.12
C ARG A 11 -4.53 5.96 10.61
N PHE A 12 -4.77 5.17 9.57
CA PHE A 12 -6.05 5.07 8.90
C PHE A 12 -6.63 6.44 8.59
N SER A 13 -5.81 7.31 8.02
CA SER A 13 -6.22 8.65 7.65
C SER A 13 -6.98 8.58 6.33
N GLU A 14 -8.26 8.95 6.34
CA GLU A 14 -9.15 8.75 5.21
C GLU A 14 -9.38 10.01 4.40
N GLU A 15 -9.49 9.84 3.09
CA GLU A 15 -9.94 10.91 2.19
C GLU A 15 -10.92 10.29 1.19
N LYS A 16 -12.14 10.80 1.17
CA LYS A 16 -13.18 10.26 0.30
C LYS A 16 -13.20 11.02 -1.03
N ILE A 17 -13.21 10.27 -2.12
CA ILE A 17 -13.30 10.83 -3.48
C ILE A 17 -14.38 10.02 -4.20
N GLY A 18 -15.61 10.59 -4.27
CA GLY A 18 -16.74 9.85 -4.80
C GLY A 18 -16.98 8.60 -3.96
N ASP A 19 -17.02 7.45 -4.61
CA ASP A 19 -17.23 6.16 -3.93
C ASP A 19 -15.95 5.48 -3.53
N VAL A 20 -14.82 6.16 -3.70
CA VAL A 20 -13.50 5.62 -3.34
C VAL A 20 -13.02 6.28 -2.05
N VAL A 21 -12.50 5.48 -1.14
CA VAL A 21 -11.89 5.99 0.09
C VAL A 21 -10.39 5.69 0.01
N LEU A 22 -9.59 6.74 0.01
CA LEU A 22 -8.13 6.60 0.09
C LEU A 22 -7.74 6.61 1.55
N VAL A 23 -6.89 5.68 1.94
CA VAL A 23 -6.41 5.59 3.32
C VAL A 23 -4.90 5.71 3.32
N ASP A 24 -4.37 6.53 4.22
CA ASP A 24 -2.93 6.67 4.43
C ASP A 24 -2.61 6.08 5.80
N ASP A 25 -1.77 5.05 5.83
CA ASP A 25 -1.40 4.40 7.09
C ASP A 25 0.08 4.08 7.11
N TYR A 26 0.68 4.25 8.28
CA TYR A 26 2.09 4.03 8.50
C TYR A 26 2.47 2.54 8.54
N ALA A 27 1.51 1.63 8.50
CA ALA A 27 1.74 0.19 8.62
C ALA A 27 2.84 -0.29 7.67
N HIS A 28 3.83 -0.98 8.20
CA HIS A 28 4.95 -1.49 7.41
C HIS A 28 5.47 -2.85 7.90
N HIS A 29 4.81 -3.47 8.86
CA HIS A 29 5.03 -4.85 9.27
C HIS A 29 3.80 -5.67 8.94
N PRO A 30 3.93 -6.98 8.72
CA PRO A 30 2.77 -7.80 8.32
C PRO A 30 1.60 -7.73 9.28
N ASN A 31 1.84 -7.74 10.59
CA ASN A 31 0.74 -7.66 11.55
C ASN A 31 0.06 -6.30 11.55
N GLU A 32 0.81 -5.23 11.26
CA GLU A 32 0.22 -3.89 11.14
C GLU A 32 -0.64 -3.80 9.90
N VAL A 33 -0.15 -4.37 8.79
CA VAL A 33 -0.90 -4.43 7.54
C VAL A 33 -2.21 -5.21 7.77
N ALA A 34 -2.13 -6.33 8.47
CA ALA A 34 -3.32 -7.13 8.79
C ALA A 34 -4.37 -6.30 9.53
N THR A 35 -3.92 -5.47 10.48
CA THR A 35 -4.83 -4.61 11.24
C THR A 35 -5.53 -3.59 10.35
N VAL A 36 -4.78 -2.96 9.43
CA VAL A 36 -5.36 -1.99 8.50
C VAL A 36 -6.40 -2.65 7.61
N LEU A 37 -6.09 -3.83 7.07
CA LEU A 37 -7.04 -4.53 6.20
C LEU A 37 -8.30 -4.92 6.95
N LYS A 38 -8.14 -5.39 8.18
CA LYS A 38 -9.29 -5.75 9.02
C LYS A 38 -10.16 -4.52 9.31
N THR A 39 -9.54 -3.40 9.66
CA THR A 39 -10.26 -2.16 9.93
C THR A 39 -11.02 -1.69 8.69
N ALA A 40 -10.37 -1.74 7.54
CA ALA A 40 -11.00 -1.33 6.28
C ALA A 40 -12.20 -2.20 5.96
N ARG A 41 -12.06 -3.51 6.15
CA ARG A 41 -13.15 -4.45 5.86
C ARG A 41 -14.33 -4.23 6.80
N GLN A 42 -14.05 -3.96 8.07
CA GLN A 42 -15.10 -3.71 9.05
C GLN A 42 -15.81 -2.40 8.80
N LYS A 43 -15.06 -1.38 8.42
CA LYS A 43 -15.62 -0.04 8.23
C LYS A 43 -16.35 0.08 6.89
N TYR A 44 -15.89 -0.62 5.87
CA TYR A 44 -16.43 -0.53 4.51
C TYR A 44 -16.70 -1.93 3.95
N PRO A 45 -17.65 -2.68 4.55
CA PRO A 45 -17.85 -4.07 4.15
C PRO A 45 -18.37 -4.24 2.72
N ASP A 46 -18.97 -3.20 2.15
CA ASP A 46 -19.53 -3.27 0.80
C ASP A 46 -18.60 -2.73 -0.28
N LYS A 47 -17.40 -2.30 0.11
CA LYS A 47 -16.44 -1.77 -0.85
C LYS A 47 -15.37 -2.83 -1.16
N GLU A 48 -14.82 -2.74 -2.35
CA GLU A 48 -13.68 -3.56 -2.74
C GLU A 48 -12.47 -3.13 -1.90
N LEU A 49 -11.73 -4.09 -1.37
CA LEU A 49 -10.53 -3.81 -0.57
C LEU A 49 -9.31 -3.93 -1.46
N VAL A 50 -8.64 -2.80 -1.72
CA VAL A 50 -7.56 -2.70 -2.70
C VAL A 50 -6.32 -2.07 -2.05
N PRO A 51 -5.54 -2.85 -1.27
CA PRO A 51 -4.34 -2.30 -0.65
C PRO A 51 -3.24 -2.02 -1.65
N VAL A 52 -2.47 -0.97 -1.35
CA VAL A 52 -1.23 -0.64 -2.04
C VAL A 52 -0.13 -0.68 -0.99
N LEU A 53 0.75 -1.67 -1.08
CA LEU A 53 1.85 -1.80 -0.13
C LEU A 53 3.09 -1.14 -0.69
N ILE A 54 3.73 -0.32 0.13
CA ILE A 54 5.01 0.30 -0.19
C ILE A 54 6.07 -0.38 0.69
N PRO A 55 6.76 -1.41 0.18
CA PRO A 55 7.73 -2.15 1.01
C PRO A 55 8.88 -1.24 1.43
N TYR A 56 9.27 -1.31 2.68
CA TYR A 56 10.35 -0.51 3.23
C TYR A 56 11.52 -1.39 3.62
N THR A 57 12.68 -1.10 3.07
CA THR A 57 13.95 -1.78 3.12
C THR A 57 13.94 -3.14 2.41
N ILE A 58 15.10 -3.44 1.82
CA ILE A 58 15.28 -4.67 1.05
C ILE A 58 15.39 -5.86 1.99
N SER A 59 16.10 -5.68 3.10
CA SER A 59 16.30 -6.75 4.08
C SER A 59 14.97 -7.20 4.71
N ARG A 60 14.08 -6.25 5.03
CA ARG A 60 12.78 -6.58 5.60
C ARG A 60 11.90 -7.31 4.59
N THR A 61 11.94 -6.86 3.33
CA THR A 61 11.18 -7.52 2.28
C THR A 61 11.65 -8.96 2.10
N LYS A 62 12.95 -9.18 2.08
CA LYS A 62 13.52 -10.53 1.98
C LYS A 62 13.08 -11.41 3.15
N ALA A 63 13.06 -10.84 4.35
CA ALA A 63 12.73 -11.61 5.54
C ALA A 63 11.25 -11.95 5.65
N PHE A 64 10.37 -11.03 5.21
CA PHE A 64 8.94 -11.12 5.50
C PHE A 64 8.02 -11.19 4.28
N TYR A 65 8.55 -11.39 3.08
CA TYR A 65 7.69 -11.33 1.88
C TYR A 65 6.55 -12.35 1.92
N LYS A 66 6.78 -13.53 2.48
CA LYS A 66 5.73 -14.54 2.59
C LYS A 66 4.67 -14.13 3.60
N ASP A 67 5.09 -13.49 4.69
CA ASP A 67 4.15 -13.02 5.71
C ASP A 67 3.29 -11.89 5.17
N PHE A 68 3.89 -10.96 4.41
CA PHE A 68 3.13 -9.91 3.74
C PHE A 68 2.13 -10.51 2.77
N ALA A 69 2.56 -11.48 1.99
CA ALA A 69 1.67 -12.11 1.02
C ALA A 69 0.50 -12.81 1.70
N ASN A 70 0.76 -13.52 2.78
CA ASN A 70 -0.29 -14.22 3.51
C ASN A 70 -1.36 -13.28 4.03
N VAL A 71 -0.95 -12.10 4.51
CA VAL A 71 -1.88 -11.10 5.01
C VAL A 71 -2.65 -10.45 3.84
N LEU A 72 -1.93 -10.09 2.79
CA LEU A 72 -2.52 -9.37 1.66
C LEU A 72 -3.49 -10.22 0.84
N LYS A 73 -3.37 -11.54 0.89
CA LYS A 73 -4.28 -12.44 0.18
C LYS A 73 -5.74 -12.28 0.59
N GLU A 74 -5.98 -11.69 1.76
CA GLU A 74 -7.34 -11.45 2.23
C GLU A 74 -8.04 -10.31 1.49
N ALA A 75 -7.31 -9.54 0.71
CA ALA A 75 -7.86 -8.41 -0.03
C ALA A 75 -8.41 -8.85 -1.39
N ASP A 76 -9.20 -7.98 -2.01
CA ASP A 76 -9.81 -8.27 -3.31
C ASP A 76 -8.82 -8.07 -4.46
N LYS A 77 -7.95 -7.08 -4.34
CA LYS A 77 -6.91 -6.81 -5.35
C LYS A 77 -5.73 -6.14 -4.66
N VAL A 78 -4.53 -6.59 -4.96
CA VAL A 78 -3.31 -6.12 -4.29
C VAL A 78 -2.37 -5.46 -5.29
N TYR A 79 -1.83 -4.31 -4.91
CA TYR A 79 -0.77 -3.63 -5.66
C TYR A 79 0.42 -3.43 -4.75
N VAL A 80 1.63 -3.55 -5.31
CA VAL A 80 2.88 -3.40 -4.56
C VAL A 80 3.80 -2.49 -5.36
N THR A 81 4.34 -1.47 -4.70
CA THR A 81 5.30 -0.57 -5.34
C THR A 81 6.71 -1.19 -5.31
N ASP A 82 7.65 -0.51 -5.92
CA ASP A 82 9.06 -0.85 -5.74
C ASP A 82 9.43 -0.71 -4.26
N ILE A 83 10.42 -1.49 -3.84
CA ILE A 83 10.93 -1.39 -2.48
C ILE A 83 11.60 -0.02 -2.29
N GLU A 84 11.28 0.65 -1.17
CA GLU A 84 12.04 1.83 -0.75
C GLU A 84 13.28 1.32 -0.01
N PRO A 85 14.48 1.42 -0.61
CA PRO A 85 15.66 0.78 0.00
C PRO A 85 16.22 1.51 1.21
N ALA A 86 15.85 2.78 1.40
CA ALA A 86 16.40 3.61 2.45
C ALA A 86 17.92 3.70 2.31
N ARG A 87 18.67 3.17 3.28
CA ARG A 87 20.14 3.21 3.21
C ARG A 87 20.76 1.94 2.64
N GLU A 88 19.94 0.98 2.29
CA GLU A 88 20.43 -0.29 1.73
C GLU A 88 20.67 -0.16 0.23
N LYS A 89 21.44 -1.09 -0.29
CA LYS A 89 21.73 -1.13 -1.72
C LYS A 89 21.21 -2.43 -2.30
N PHE A 90 20.55 -2.36 -3.44
CA PHE A 90 20.06 -3.55 -4.13
C PHE A 90 21.21 -4.50 -4.51
N SER A 91 22.39 -3.96 -4.76
CA SER A 91 23.54 -4.79 -5.09
C SER A 91 23.95 -5.74 -3.96
N ASP A 92 23.59 -5.41 -2.71
CA ASP A 92 23.86 -6.27 -1.55
C ASP A 92 22.80 -7.34 -1.36
N PHE A 93 21.71 -7.29 -2.13
CA PHE A 93 20.58 -8.22 -2.00
C PHE A 93 20.16 -8.70 -3.40
N PRO A 94 21.02 -9.47 -4.08
CA PRO A 94 20.73 -9.89 -5.46
C PRO A 94 19.43 -10.72 -5.50
N GLY A 95 18.60 -10.42 -6.49
CA GLY A 95 17.35 -11.13 -6.70
C GLY A 95 16.20 -10.68 -5.83
N VAL A 96 16.39 -9.67 -4.97
CA VAL A 96 15.32 -9.19 -4.09
C VAL A 96 14.67 -7.95 -4.70
N SER A 97 13.35 -8.04 -4.91
CA SER A 97 12.54 -6.92 -5.37
C SER A 97 11.14 -7.14 -4.84
N SER A 98 10.24 -6.22 -5.13
CA SER A 98 8.83 -6.37 -4.73
C SER A 98 8.17 -7.56 -5.42
N ASP A 99 8.77 -8.09 -6.48
CA ASP A 99 8.26 -9.30 -7.13
C ASP A 99 8.21 -10.49 -6.18
N LEU A 100 9.05 -10.53 -5.15
CA LEU A 100 8.97 -11.59 -4.15
C LEU A 100 7.59 -11.65 -3.52
N ILE A 101 6.99 -10.50 -3.24
CA ILE A 101 5.65 -10.43 -2.66
C ILE A 101 4.61 -10.68 -3.75
N ILE A 102 4.77 -10.03 -4.90
CA ILE A 102 3.78 -10.08 -5.98
C ILE A 102 3.55 -11.51 -6.45
N LYS A 103 4.61 -12.28 -6.60
CA LYS A 103 4.53 -13.65 -7.09
C LYS A 103 3.77 -14.58 -6.15
N GLU A 104 3.74 -14.25 -4.87
CA GLU A 104 3.05 -15.07 -3.87
C GLU A 104 1.55 -14.83 -3.83
N ILE A 105 1.05 -13.80 -4.50
CA ILE A 105 -0.35 -13.39 -4.41
C ILE A 105 -0.98 -13.46 -5.80
N PRO A 106 -1.93 -14.38 -6.05
CA PRO A 106 -2.59 -14.46 -7.36
C PRO A 106 -3.25 -13.13 -7.71
N GLY A 107 -2.95 -12.61 -8.90
CA GLY A 107 -3.54 -11.38 -9.39
C GLY A 107 -2.91 -10.09 -8.90
N ALA A 108 -1.90 -10.15 -8.03
CA ALA A 108 -1.22 -8.94 -7.56
C ALA A 108 -0.42 -8.32 -8.69
N GLU A 109 -0.31 -7.00 -8.67
CA GLU A 109 0.42 -6.25 -9.70
C GLU A 109 1.34 -5.22 -9.09
N HIS A 110 2.40 -4.91 -9.79
CA HIS A 110 3.28 -3.79 -9.47
C HIS A 110 2.56 -2.49 -9.80
N ILE A 111 2.83 -1.44 -9.04
CA ILE A 111 2.29 -0.12 -9.32
C ILE A 111 3.33 0.97 -9.03
N SER A 112 3.32 2.00 -9.87
CA SER A 112 4.14 3.19 -9.68
C SER A 112 3.26 4.41 -9.89
N SER A 113 3.81 5.61 -9.68
CA SER A 113 3.04 6.83 -9.93
C SER A 113 2.62 6.95 -11.39
N GLU A 114 3.44 6.40 -12.31
CA GLU A 114 3.13 6.42 -13.74
C GLU A 114 2.05 5.40 -14.10
N GLU A 115 1.83 4.43 -13.24
CA GLU A 115 0.84 3.37 -13.45
C GLU A 115 -0.40 3.57 -12.59
N ILE A 116 -0.54 4.74 -11.97
CA ILE A 116 -1.60 4.99 -11.00
C ILE A 116 -2.99 4.81 -11.59
N SER A 117 -3.11 4.94 -12.92
CA SER A 117 -4.39 4.75 -13.60
C SER A 117 -4.94 3.33 -13.44
N LYS A 118 -4.11 2.37 -13.06
CA LYS A 118 -4.57 1.02 -12.75
C LYS A 118 -5.62 1.01 -11.64
N LEU A 119 -5.58 2.01 -10.77
CA LEU A 119 -6.52 2.11 -9.64
C LEU A 119 -7.89 2.63 -10.05
N TYR A 120 -8.01 3.30 -11.19
CA TYR A 120 -9.26 3.96 -11.58
C TYR A 120 -10.39 2.99 -11.91
N LYS A 121 -10.09 1.75 -12.22
CA LYS A 121 -11.13 0.74 -12.46
C LYS A 121 -11.82 0.31 -11.16
N HIS A 122 -11.20 0.59 -10.02
CA HIS A 122 -11.78 0.28 -8.72
C HIS A 122 -12.63 1.46 -8.26
N LYS A 123 -13.88 1.49 -8.71
CA LYS A 123 -14.75 2.66 -8.56
C LYS A 123 -15.53 2.70 -7.26
N ASN A 124 -15.65 1.57 -6.58
CA ASN A 124 -16.29 1.50 -5.27
C ASN A 124 -15.36 0.72 -4.35
N ALA A 125 -14.34 1.39 -3.86
CA ALA A 125 -13.24 0.71 -3.19
C ALA A 125 -12.71 1.52 -2.01
N VAL A 126 -12.09 0.81 -1.07
CA VAL A 126 -11.23 1.40 -0.07
C VAL A 126 -9.81 1.00 -0.43
N ILE A 127 -8.94 2.00 -0.58
CA ILE A 127 -7.56 1.80 -1.06
C ILE A 127 -6.58 2.25 0.01
N PRO A 128 -6.12 1.34 0.88
CA PRO A 128 -5.11 1.69 1.88
C PRO A 128 -3.72 1.75 1.26
N PHE A 129 -3.08 2.91 1.34
CA PHE A 129 -1.68 3.07 0.99
C PHE A 129 -0.88 2.88 2.27
N MET A 130 -0.11 1.80 2.35
CA MET A 130 0.57 1.40 3.57
C MET A 130 2.07 1.39 3.43
N GLY A 131 2.75 2.03 4.35
CA GLY A 131 4.20 2.04 4.37
C GLY A 131 4.74 3.10 5.30
N CYS A 132 5.98 2.94 5.71
CA CYS A 132 6.63 3.93 6.55
C CYS A 132 7.07 5.14 5.73
N LYS A 133 7.31 4.98 4.43
CA LYS A 133 7.55 6.10 3.54
C LYS A 133 6.22 6.80 3.25
N ASP A 134 6.22 8.12 3.33
CA ASP A 134 5.04 8.93 3.06
C ASP A 134 4.50 8.62 1.65
N PRO A 135 3.24 8.20 1.52
CA PRO A 135 2.69 7.84 0.21
C PRO A 135 2.10 9.01 -0.57
N THR A 136 2.35 10.25 -0.13
CA THR A 136 1.76 11.43 -0.77
C THR A 136 2.02 11.46 -2.27
N TRP A 137 3.21 11.02 -2.71
CA TRP A 137 3.55 11.00 -4.13
C TRP A 137 2.60 10.11 -4.95
N LEU A 138 2.11 9.02 -4.38
CA LEU A 138 1.13 8.16 -5.04
C LEU A 138 -0.28 8.73 -4.94
N ILE A 139 -0.64 9.20 -3.77
CA ILE A 139 -1.99 9.74 -3.53
C ILE A 139 -2.21 10.98 -4.39
N ASP A 140 -1.21 11.85 -4.47
CA ASP A 140 -1.31 13.04 -5.33
C ASP A 140 -1.41 12.66 -6.81
N ALA A 141 -0.65 11.64 -7.24
CA ALA A 141 -0.72 11.17 -8.62
C ALA A 141 -2.15 10.66 -8.93
N TYR A 142 -2.76 9.95 -8.00
CA TYR A 142 -4.12 9.46 -8.16
C TYR A 142 -5.10 10.62 -8.34
N LYS A 143 -5.00 11.63 -7.46
CA LYS A 143 -5.92 12.78 -7.51
C LYS A 143 -5.72 13.62 -8.76
N GLU A 144 -4.47 13.84 -9.15
CA GLU A 144 -4.16 14.63 -10.35
C GLU A 144 -4.68 13.94 -11.62
N GLY A 145 -4.52 12.63 -11.68
CA GLY A 145 -4.99 11.87 -12.83
C GLY A 145 -6.50 11.88 -13.01
N LEU A 146 -7.24 11.98 -11.91
CA LEU A 146 -8.70 12.05 -11.97
C LEU A 146 -9.20 13.34 -12.59
N ASN A 147 -8.40 14.40 -12.55
CA ASN A 147 -8.79 15.70 -13.07
C ASN A 147 -8.46 15.88 -14.55
N LYS A 148 -7.92 14.86 -15.19
CA LYS A 148 -7.56 14.91 -16.61
C LYS A 148 -8.57 14.15 -17.53
#